data_2d24b5683916b86b1bf29df94d400aed
#
_entry.id   2d24b5683916b86b1bf29df94d400aed
#
_cell.length_a   1.000
_cell.length_b   1.000
_cell.length_c   1.000
_cell.angle_alpha   90.00
_cell.angle_beta   90.00
_cell.angle_gamma   90.00
#
_symmetry.space_group_name_H-M   'P 1'
#
loop_
_entity.id
_entity.type
_entity.pdbx_description
1 polymer ?
#
loop_
_entity_poly.entity_id
_entity_poly.type
_entity_poly.pdbx_seq_one_letter_code
_entity_poly.pdbx_strand_id
1 'polypeptide(L)'
;MTSLVKLVIYNQPMSSPEHLNIQTNETPDPEKEERISTLKQQLADIKTRATEMVEEVRRNSDTTLSDTDRARIEALISQGQEIKKEIQKLEGIQSIIAKYTNPEGQAETIEIDIEKQLEEQIQFYKDEDIDIPTDFENQIRDLWNNNQDKIRESMEQQGFDHVLLIPPHNTQDLNDKTTKDYTETKEWVPISEIKDTKPNQTRLVLVHKNKAQNLERPDLAKTKNKSIYDLCNATTDQEKENIDELIKTNQPLPIDGLTFGEYLILDRQYFKETGRHLDEKTWTWLSQSTKGSSVVYSNWFLDDSRVDVDSLSPVHSDSLGGLRSSRTIL
;
A
#
# COMPACT_ATOMS: atom_id res chain seq x y z
N MET A 1 19.12 1.36 -34.06
CA MET A 1 18.81 0.08 -33.39
C MET A 1 17.56 0.31 -32.56
N THR A 2 16.43 -0.05 -33.09
CA THR A 2 15.10 0.24 -32.55
C THR A 2 14.72 -0.83 -31.54
N SER A 3 14.47 -0.40 -30.30
CA SER A 3 14.01 -1.28 -29.22
C SER A 3 12.60 -1.76 -29.54
N LEU A 4 12.47 -3.02 -29.93
CA LEU A 4 11.19 -3.71 -30.07
C LEU A 4 10.58 -3.88 -28.67
N VAL A 5 9.47 -3.21 -28.44
CA VAL A 5 8.60 -3.48 -27.29
C VAL A 5 8.14 -4.93 -27.40
N LYS A 6 8.67 -5.79 -26.53
CA LYS A 6 8.19 -7.17 -26.38
C LYS A 6 6.81 -7.13 -25.72
N LEU A 7 5.78 -7.23 -26.56
CA LEU A 7 4.43 -7.55 -26.08
C LEU A 7 4.42 -9.00 -25.64
N VAL A 8 4.71 -9.29 -24.36
CA VAL A 8 4.61 -10.63 -23.81
C VAL A 8 3.15 -10.85 -23.43
N ILE A 9 2.40 -11.45 -24.32
CA ILE A 9 1.09 -12.00 -24.01
C ILE A 9 1.35 -13.33 -23.25
N TYR A 10 1.23 -13.28 -21.92
CA TYR A 10 1.29 -14.51 -21.12
C TYR A 10 -0.01 -15.30 -21.29
N ASN A 11 0.08 -16.36 -22.11
CA ASN A 11 -0.84 -17.49 -22.05
C ASN A 11 -0.39 -18.39 -20.90
N GLN A 12 -0.97 -18.22 -19.72
CA GLN A 12 -0.99 -19.31 -18.73
C GLN A 12 -2.36 -19.96 -18.79
N PRO A 13 -2.43 -21.29 -18.89
CA PRO A 13 -3.68 -22.01 -18.73
C PRO A 13 -4.13 -21.83 -17.28
N MET A 14 -5.36 -21.34 -17.09
CA MET A 14 -6.01 -21.31 -15.78
C MET A 14 -6.19 -22.75 -15.31
N SER A 15 -5.35 -23.19 -14.36
CA SER A 15 -5.63 -24.38 -13.58
C SER A 15 -6.91 -24.15 -12.80
N SER A 16 -7.86 -25.07 -12.93
CA SER A 16 -9.13 -25.06 -12.23
C SER A 16 -8.90 -24.92 -10.72
N PRO A 17 -9.54 -23.99 -10.02
CA PRO A 17 -9.50 -23.94 -8.57
C PRO A 17 -10.29 -25.12 -8.03
N GLU A 18 -9.65 -25.94 -7.19
CA GLU A 18 -10.35 -26.87 -6.32
C GLU A 18 -11.20 -26.05 -5.35
N HIS A 19 -12.49 -26.35 -5.34
CA HIS A 19 -13.53 -25.68 -4.61
C HIS A 19 -13.27 -25.68 -3.11
N LEU A 20 -12.86 -24.55 -2.54
CA LEU A 20 -13.16 -24.19 -1.17
C LEU A 20 -14.54 -23.52 -1.16
N ASN A 21 -15.52 -24.27 -0.69
CA ASN A 21 -16.93 -23.88 -0.61
C ASN A 21 -17.12 -22.95 0.59
N ILE A 22 -16.85 -21.65 0.39
CA ILE A 22 -17.30 -20.62 1.32
C ILE A 22 -18.70 -20.22 0.87
N GLN A 23 -19.70 -20.69 1.58
CA GLN A 23 -21.10 -20.28 1.39
C GLN A 23 -21.24 -18.81 1.83
N THR A 24 -21.04 -17.88 0.90
CA THR A 24 -21.66 -16.56 1.01
C THR A 24 -23.13 -16.72 0.65
N ASN A 25 -24.03 -16.45 1.58
CA ASN A 25 -25.49 -16.51 1.41
C ASN A 25 -26.06 -15.36 0.53
N GLU A 26 -25.31 -14.84 -0.39
CA GLU A 26 -25.85 -13.95 -1.42
C GLU A 26 -26.24 -14.80 -2.64
N THR A 27 -27.53 -14.83 -2.95
CA THR A 27 -28.00 -15.37 -4.22
C THR A 27 -27.31 -14.64 -5.35
N PRO A 28 -26.62 -15.35 -6.28
CA PRO A 28 -25.94 -14.73 -7.40
C PRO A 28 -26.90 -13.78 -8.13
N ASP A 29 -26.47 -12.55 -8.35
CA ASP A 29 -27.24 -11.60 -9.15
C ASP A 29 -27.13 -12.02 -10.63
N PRO A 30 -28.18 -12.56 -11.24
CA PRO A 30 -28.14 -13.08 -12.60
C PRO A 30 -27.82 -11.97 -13.62
N GLU A 31 -28.21 -10.73 -13.38
CA GLU A 31 -27.89 -9.59 -14.26
C GLU A 31 -26.40 -9.28 -14.23
N LYS A 32 -25.79 -9.38 -13.05
CA LYS A 32 -24.35 -9.21 -12.85
C LYS A 32 -23.53 -10.30 -13.57
N GLU A 33 -23.94 -11.57 -13.45
CA GLU A 33 -23.27 -12.69 -14.13
C GLU A 33 -23.38 -12.59 -15.65
N GLU A 34 -24.56 -12.25 -16.18
CA GLU A 34 -24.76 -12.01 -17.61
C GLU A 34 -23.90 -10.86 -18.12
N ARG A 35 -23.79 -9.78 -17.36
CA ARG A 35 -22.93 -8.62 -17.68
C ARG A 35 -21.46 -9.02 -17.73
N ILE A 36 -20.96 -9.76 -16.74
CA ILE A 36 -19.58 -10.28 -16.70
C ILE A 36 -19.32 -11.16 -17.91
N SER A 37 -20.22 -12.08 -18.23
CA SER A 37 -20.09 -12.97 -19.39
C SER A 37 -19.99 -12.19 -20.70
N THR A 38 -20.85 -11.18 -20.87
CA THR A 38 -20.84 -10.30 -22.05
C THR A 38 -19.53 -9.54 -22.19
N LEU A 39 -19.02 -8.97 -21.11
CA LEU A 39 -17.76 -8.25 -21.10
C LEU A 39 -16.56 -9.16 -21.38
N LYS A 40 -16.55 -10.39 -20.86
CA LYS A 40 -15.52 -11.39 -21.17
C LYS A 40 -15.48 -11.73 -22.65
N GLN A 41 -16.64 -11.87 -23.28
CA GLN A 41 -16.73 -12.10 -24.71
C GLN A 41 -16.19 -10.91 -25.51
N GLN A 42 -16.57 -9.69 -25.15
CA GLN A 42 -16.05 -8.46 -25.77
C GLN A 42 -14.52 -8.36 -25.65
N LEU A 43 -13.97 -8.70 -24.48
CA LEU A 43 -12.52 -8.71 -24.28
C LEU A 43 -11.81 -9.75 -25.16
N ALA A 44 -12.40 -10.94 -25.33
CA ALA A 44 -11.88 -11.97 -26.22
C ALA A 44 -11.87 -11.50 -27.69
N ASP A 45 -12.95 -10.87 -28.16
CA ASP A 45 -13.06 -10.32 -29.49
C ASP A 45 -12.02 -9.23 -29.75
N ILE A 46 -11.77 -8.33 -28.80
CA ILE A 46 -10.73 -7.29 -28.90
C ILE A 46 -9.34 -7.93 -29.00
N LYS A 47 -9.04 -8.94 -28.16
CA LYS A 47 -7.76 -9.66 -28.23
C LYS A 47 -7.53 -10.31 -29.59
N THR A 48 -8.55 -10.95 -30.13
CA THR A 48 -8.50 -11.57 -31.47
C THR A 48 -8.19 -10.53 -32.54
N ARG A 49 -8.94 -9.43 -32.56
CA ARG A 49 -8.73 -8.33 -33.52
C ARG A 49 -7.35 -7.70 -33.41
N ALA A 50 -6.87 -7.46 -32.19
CA ALA A 50 -5.51 -6.94 -31.97
C ALA A 50 -4.43 -7.90 -32.47
N THR A 51 -4.61 -9.22 -32.25
CA THR A 51 -3.69 -10.25 -32.72
C THR A 51 -3.68 -10.30 -34.25
N GLU A 52 -4.83 -10.32 -34.90
CA GLU A 52 -4.95 -10.31 -36.36
C GLU A 52 -4.26 -9.10 -36.99
N MET A 53 -4.45 -7.90 -36.41
CA MET A 53 -3.76 -6.70 -36.89
C MET A 53 -2.23 -6.79 -36.76
N VAL A 54 -1.74 -7.32 -35.63
CA VAL A 54 -0.28 -7.50 -35.43
C VAL A 54 0.28 -8.53 -36.44
N GLU A 55 -0.46 -9.61 -36.71
CA GLU A 55 -0.05 -10.62 -37.69
C GLU A 55 -0.10 -10.11 -39.14
N GLU A 56 -1.10 -9.28 -39.46
CA GLU A 56 -1.19 -8.64 -40.76
C GLU A 56 0.01 -7.70 -41.01
N VAL A 57 0.36 -6.90 -40.01
CA VAL A 57 1.55 -6.04 -40.06
C VAL A 57 2.83 -6.87 -40.21
N ARG A 58 2.95 -8.01 -39.53
CA ARG A 58 4.10 -8.92 -39.63
C ARG A 58 4.21 -9.59 -41.02
N ARG A 59 3.09 -9.87 -41.67
CA ARG A 59 3.07 -10.48 -43.00
C ARG A 59 3.47 -9.47 -44.08
N ASN A 60 3.21 -8.20 -43.88
CA ASN A 60 3.56 -7.11 -44.79
C ASN A 60 4.96 -6.54 -44.50
N SER A 61 5.90 -7.37 -44.09
CA SER A 61 7.12 -7.14 -43.32
C SER A 61 8.26 -6.34 -44.00
N ASP A 62 7.98 -5.49 -44.97
CA ASP A 62 8.96 -4.49 -45.48
C ASP A 62 8.62 -3.06 -45.07
N THR A 63 7.61 -2.85 -44.25
CA THR A 63 7.16 -1.52 -43.86
C THR A 63 7.13 -1.36 -42.33
N THR A 64 7.74 -0.29 -41.83
CA THR A 64 7.49 0.23 -40.49
C THR A 64 5.98 0.41 -40.28
N LEU A 65 5.47 0.01 -39.12
CA LEU A 65 4.07 0.24 -38.71
C LEU A 65 3.64 1.66 -39.11
N SER A 66 2.58 1.76 -39.87
CA SER A 66 2.04 3.10 -40.18
C SER A 66 1.53 3.75 -38.87
N ASP A 67 1.60 5.07 -38.78
CA ASP A 67 1.07 5.79 -37.61
C ASP A 67 -0.43 5.50 -37.42
N THR A 68 -1.15 5.24 -38.51
CA THR A 68 -2.56 4.84 -38.47
C THR A 68 -2.77 3.46 -37.82
N ASP A 69 -1.94 2.48 -38.16
CA ASP A 69 -2.06 1.11 -37.57
C ASP A 69 -1.63 1.10 -36.12
N ARG A 70 -0.59 1.87 -35.77
CA ARG A 70 -0.19 2.09 -34.38
C ARG A 70 -1.34 2.67 -33.57
N ALA A 71 -1.97 3.73 -34.01
CA ALA A 71 -3.10 4.37 -33.35
C ALA A 71 -4.29 3.41 -33.17
N ARG A 72 -4.56 2.55 -34.17
CA ARG A 72 -5.63 1.54 -34.07
C ARG A 72 -5.32 0.45 -33.05
N ILE A 73 -4.08 -0.04 -32.99
CA ILE A 73 -3.66 -1.02 -32.01
C ILE A 73 -3.73 -0.44 -30.60
N GLU A 74 -3.24 0.79 -30.40
CA GLU A 74 -3.31 1.50 -29.13
C GLU A 74 -4.75 1.72 -28.66
N ALA A 75 -5.67 2.05 -29.58
CA ALA A 75 -7.10 2.17 -29.27
C ALA A 75 -7.73 0.84 -28.82
N LEU A 76 -7.40 -0.29 -29.47
CA LEU A 76 -7.87 -1.61 -29.06
C LEU A 76 -7.30 -2.02 -27.69
N ILE A 77 -6.04 -1.73 -27.42
CA ILE A 77 -5.41 -1.99 -26.11
C ILE A 77 -6.13 -1.19 -25.03
N SER A 78 -6.36 0.10 -25.26
CA SER A 78 -7.07 0.98 -24.31
C SER A 78 -8.50 0.47 -24.05
N GLN A 79 -9.24 0.11 -25.08
CA GLN A 79 -10.58 -0.44 -24.94
C GLN A 79 -10.58 -1.78 -24.17
N GLY A 80 -9.60 -2.65 -24.41
CA GLY A 80 -9.44 -3.91 -23.69
C GLY A 80 -9.14 -3.69 -22.21
N GLN A 81 -8.34 -2.66 -21.89
CA GLN A 81 -8.05 -2.28 -20.50
C GLN A 81 -9.29 -1.78 -19.76
N GLU A 82 -10.12 -0.95 -20.40
CA GLU A 82 -11.38 -0.46 -19.79
C GLU A 82 -12.39 -1.60 -19.53
N ILE A 83 -12.56 -2.51 -20.49
CA ILE A 83 -13.43 -3.69 -20.30
C ILE A 83 -12.89 -4.57 -19.18
N LYS A 84 -11.57 -4.77 -19.11
CA LYS A 84 -10.96 -5.55 -18.03
C LYS A 84 -11.23 -4.93 -16.67
N LYS A 85 -11.12 -3.61 -16.53
CA LYS A 85 -11.45 -2.87 -15.30
C LYS A 85 -12.93 -3.07 -14.92
N GLU A 86 -13.85 -3.02 -15.89
CA GLU A 86 -15.28 -3.22 -15.63
C GLU A 86 -15.57 -4.65 -15.17
N ILE A 87 -14.96 -5.68 -15.80
CA ILE A 87 -15.04 -7.08 -15.34
C ILE A 87 -14.53 -7.20 -13.90
N GLN A 88 -13.36 -6.67 -13.61
CA GLN A 88 -12.75 -6.69 -12.30
C GLN A 88 -13.66 -6.04 -11.24
N LYS A 89 -14.26 -4.89 -11.57
CA LYS A 89 -15.22 -4.21 -10.68
C LYS A 89 -16.47 -5.06 -10.41
N LEU A 90 -16.98 -5.77 -11.43
CA LEU A 90 -18.14 -6.63 -11.29
C LEU A 90 -17.83 -7.95 -10.58
N GLU A 91 -16.72 -8.58 -10.86
CA GLU A 91 -16.32 -9.85 -10.21
C GLU A 91 -15.94 -9.64 -8.75
N GLY A 92 -15.48 -8.43 -8.38
CA GLY A 92 -14.87 -8.16 -7.08
C GLY A 92 -13.57 -8.95 -6.95
N ILE A 93 -12.43 -8.38 -7.35
CA ILE A 93 -11.17 -9.09 -7.20
C ILE A 93 -10.80 -9.13 -5.74
N GLN A 94 -10.83 -10.33 -5.19
CA GLN A 94 -10.51 -10.60 -3.80
C GLN A 94 -9.01 -10.53 -3.54
N SER A 95 -8.17 -10.92 -4.51
CA SER A 95 -6.70 -10.93 -4.31
C SER A 95 -5.93 -10.25 -5.43
N ILE A 96 -4.80 -9.64 -5.08
CA ILE A 96 -3.78 -9.15 -6.00
C ILE A 96 -2.52 -9.98 -5.78
N ILE A 97 -2.01 -10.55 -6.87
CA ILE A 97 -0.75 -11.28 -6.90
C ILE A 97 0.27 -10.44 -7.67
N ALA A 98 1.41 -10.18 -7.05
CA ALA A 98 2.51 -9.43 -7.61
C ALA A 98 3.83 -10.19 -7.54
N LYS A 99 4.74 -9.94 -8.48
CA LYS A 99 6.11 -10.45 -8.46
C LYS A 99 7.05 -9.32 -8.08
N TYR A 100 7.76 -9.50 -7.00
CA TYR A 100 8.74 -8.57 -6.50
C TYR A 100 10.13 -9.17 -6.57
N THR A 101 11.12 -8.38 -6.95
CA THR A 101 12.53 -8.78 -6.84
C THR A 101 13.13 -8.05 -5.63
N ASN A 102 13.50 -8.83 -4.61
CA ASN A 102 14.09 -8.26 -3.40
C ASN A 102 15.50 -7.68 -3.67
N PRO A 103 16.07 -6.91 -2.75
CA PRO A 103 17.39 -6.30 -2.93
C PRO A 103 18.53 -7.29 -3.15
N GLU A 104 18.35 -8.55 -2.74
CA GLU A 104 19.28 -9.65 -2.95
C GLU A 104 19.14 -10.27 -4.36
N GLY A 105 18.21 -9.76 -5.18
CA GLY A 105 17.97 -10.23 -6.55
C GLY A 105 17.09 -11.48 -6.64
N GLN A 106 16.44 -11.90 -5.55
CA GLN A 106 15.56 -13.06 -5.54
C GLN A 106 14.14 -12.64 -5.93
N ALA A 107 13.50 -13.43 -6.78
CA ALA A 107 12.10 -13.21 -7.15
C ALA A 107 11.17 -13.81 -6.09
N GLU A 108 10.27 -13.00 -5.59
CA GLU A 108 9.24 -13.36 -4.62
C GLU A 108 7.85 -13.15 -5.23
N THR A 109 6.91 -13.97 -4.83
CA THR A 109 5.49 -13.77 -5.15
C THR A 109 4.78 -13.28 -3.89
N ILE A 110 4.12 -12.14 -4.01
CA ILE A 110 3.34 -11.54 -2.93
C ILE A 110 1.87 -11.64 -3.34
N GLU A 111 1.03 -12.12 -2.45
CA GLU A 111 -0.42 -12.15 -2.61
C GLU A 111 -1.08 -11.40 -1.45
N ILE A 112 -1.99 -10.50 -1.79
CA ILE A 112 -2.86 -9.80 -0.82
C ILE A 112 -4.30 -10.10 -1.18
N ASP A 113 -5.00 -10.81 -0.29
CA ASP A 113 -6.43 -11.08 -0.35
C ASP A 113 -7.16 -10.04 0.52
N ILE A 114 -7.97 -9.18 -0.12
CA ILE A 114 -8.61 -8.06 0.58
C ILE A 114 -9.73 -8.53 1.50
N GLU A 115 -10.49 -9.56 1.13
CA GLU A 115 -11.59 -10.03 1.99
C GLU A 115 -11.04 -10.67 3.27
N LYS A 116 -9.97 -11.45 3.15
CA LYS A 116 -9.26 -11.99 4.31
C LYS A 116 -8.70 -10.89 5.19
N GLN A 117 -8.04 -9.88 4.58
CA GLN A 117 -7.50 -8.74 5.33
C GLN A 117 -8.61 -7.95 6.03
N LEU A 118 -9.76 -7.79 5.38
CA LEU A 118 -10.92 -7.09 5.91
C LEU A 118 -11.50 -7.82 7.12
N GLU A 119 -11.72 -9.12 7.02
CA GLU A 119 -12.22 -9.95 8.11
C GLU A 119 -11.28 -9.90 9.33
N GLU A 120 -9.97 -10.13 9.12
CA GLU A 120 -8.96 -10.12 10.19
C GLU A 120 -8.86 -8.74 10.86
N GLN A 121 -8.88 -7.65 10.10
CA GLN A 121 -8.72 -6.31 10.66
C GLN A 121 -10.00 -5.78 11.30
N ILE A 122 -11.19 -6.12 10.82
CA ILE A 122 -12.44 -5.81 11.50
C ILE A 122 -12.49 -6.52 12.85
N GLN A 123 -12.07 -7.79 12.90
CA GLN A 123 -12.00 -8.51 14.17
C GLN A 123 -11.00 -7.86 15.11
N PHE A 124 -9.83 -7.46 14.60
CA PHE A 124 -8.82 -6.71 15.36
C PHE A 124 -9.41 -5.42 15.96
N TYR A 125 -10.14 -4.62 15.17
CA TYR A 125 -10.76 -3.37 15.65
C TYR A 125 -11.80 -3.63 16.73
N LYS A 126 -12.60 -4.69 16.61
CA LYS A 126 -13.55 -5.09 17.66
C LYS A 126 -12.85 -5.51 18.94
N ASP A 127 -11.77 -6.30 18.84
CA ASP A 127 -11.00 -6.78 19.99
C ASP A 127 -10.29 -5.64 20.73
N GLU A 128 -9.86 -4.61 20.02
CA GLU A 128 -9.21 -3.42 20.58
C GLU A 128 -10.20 -2.30 20.94
N ASP A 129 -11.51 -2.52 20.76
CA ASP A 129 -12.57 -1.52 21.01
C ASP A 129 -12.38 -0.24 20.17
N ILE A 130 -11.85 -0.39 18.96
CA ILE A 130 -11.66 0.71 18.01
C ILE A 130 -12.92 0.84 17.16
N ASP A 131 -13.51 2.04 17.16
CA ASP A 131 -14.70 2.35 16.38
C ASP A 131 -14.41 2.38 14.88
N ILE A 132 -15.25 1.72 14.10
CA ILE A 132 -15.22 1.77 12.64
C ILE A 132 -16.56 2.28 12.09
N PRO A 133 -16.58 3.08 11.01
CA PRO A 133 -17.82 3.51 10.37
C PRO A 133 -18.68 2.33 9.90
N THR A 134 -20.00 2.50 9.90
CA THR A 134 -20.94 1.44 9.48
C THR A 134 -20.74 1.00 8.02
N ASP A 135 -20.27 1.91 7.17
CA ASP A 135 -19.99 1.68 5.74
C ASP A 135 -18.51 1.40 5.44
N PHE A 136 -17.68 1.18 6.48
CA PHE A 136 -16.24 0.99 6.37
C PHE A 136 -15.87 -0.11 5.37
N GLU A 137 -16.53 -1.27 5.45
CA GLU A 137 -16.27 -2.39 4.54
C GLU A 137 -16.49 -2.02 3.08
N ASN A 138 -17.61 -1.33 2.78
CA ASN A 138 -17.90 -0.91 1.43
C ASN A 138 -16.88 0.11 0.92
N GLN A 139 -16.50 1.08 1.76
CA GLN A 139 -15.46 2.06 1.42
C GLN A 139 -14.13 1.37 1.10
N ILE A 140 -13.74 0.35 1.88
CA ILE A 140 -12.51 -0.42 1.64
C ILE A 140 -12.59 -1.18 0.31
N ARG A 141 -13.70 -1.89 0.03
CA ARG A 141 -13.86 -2.61 -1.24
C ARG A 141 -13.83 -1.67 -2.44
N ASP A 142 -14.45 -0.50 -2.32
CA ASP A 142 -14.43 0.53 -3.37
C ASP A 142 -13.01 1.06 -3.61
N LEU A 143 -12.28 1.39 -2.55
CA LEU A 143 -10.88 1.83 -2.66
C LEU A 143 -10.01 0.75 -3.30
N TRP A 144 -10.15 -0.50 -2.88
CA TRP A 144 -9.43 -1.63 -3.44
C TRP A 144 -9.74 -1.81 -4.94
N ASN A 145 -11.01 -1.90 -5.29
CA ASN A 145 -11.45 -2.15 -6.66
C ASN A 145 -11.05 -1.03 -7.63
N ASN A 146 -11.06 0.21 -7.17
CA ASN A 146 -10.72 1.37 -8.00
C ASN A 146 -9.20 1.58 -8.15
N ASN A 147 -8.35 0.96 -7.31
CA ASN A 147 -6.91 1.22 -7.28
C ASN A 147 -6.03 -0.02 -7.49
N GLN A 148 -6.56 -1.13 -8.01
CA GLN A 148 -5.84 -2.40 -8.13
C GLN A 148 -4.51 -2.31 -8.89
N ASP A 149 -4.46 -1.56 -10.00
CA ASP A 149 -3.24 -1.39 -10.77
C ASP A 149 -2.17 -0.65 -9.96
N LYS A 150 -2.56 0.40 -9.23
CA LYS A 150 -1.67 1.18 -8.37
C LYS A 150 -1.16 0.37 -7.18
N ILE A 151 -2.02 -0.49 -6.61
CA ILE A 151 -1.66 -1.41 -5.53
C ILE A 151 -0.65 -2.43 -6.05
N ARG A 152 -0.94 -3.08 -7.18
CA ARG A 152 -0.05 -4.06 -7.81
C ARG A 152 1.31 -3.45 -8.14
N GLU A 153 1.33 -2.29 -8.78
CA GLU A 153 2.56 -1.56 -9.10
C GLU A 153 3.40 -1.28 -7.84
N SER A 154 2.76 -0.86 -6.76
CA SER A 154 3.44 -0.60 -5.49
C SER A 154 4.02 -1.89 -4.87
N MET A 155 3.29 -3.01 -4.95
CA MET A 155 3.79 -4.32 -4.52
C MET A 155 4.99 -4.78 -5.35
N GLU A 156 4.94 -4.61 -6.68
CA GLU A 156 6.02 -5.01 -7.61
C GLU A 156 7.28 -4.15 -7.43
N GLN A 157 7.12 -2.85 -7.22
CA GLN A 157 8.24 -1.92 -7.10
C GLN A 157 8.89 -1.92 -5.73
N GLN A 158 8.09 -2.07 -4.67
CA GLN A 158 8.54 -1.86 -3.30
C GLN A 158 8.44 -3.11 -2.42
N GLY A 159 7.71 -4.14 -2.87
CA GLY A 159 7.57 -5.41 -2.14
C GLY A 159 6.69 -5.31 -0.91
N PHE A 160 5.71 -4.40 -0.89
CA PHE A 160 4.70 -4.36 0.17
C PHE A 160 3.93 -5.68 0.21
N ASP A 161 3.77 -6.25 1.38
CA ASP A 161 3.21 -7.58 1.61
C ASP A 161 1.96 -7.58 2.49
N HIS A 162 1.50 -6.39 2.90
CA HIS A 162 0.32 -6.23 3.74
C HIS A 162 -0.39 -4.90 3.45
N VAL A 163 -1.71 -4.88 3.71
CA VAL A 163 -2.54 -3.69 3.62
C VAL A 163 -3.15 -3.40 4.99
N LEU A 164 -2.88 -2.23 5.53
CA LEU A 164 -3.63 -1.71 6.67
C LEU A 164 -4.90 -1.04 6.16
N LEU A 165 -6.02 -1.37 6.75
CA LEU A 165 -7.33 -0.80 6.48
C LEU A 165 -7.62 0.23 7.56
N ILE A 166 -7.32 1.48 7.31
CA ILE A 166 -7.34 2.54 8.34
C ILE A 166 -8.70 3.22 8.39
N PRO A 167 -9.46 3.13 9.50
CA PRO A 167 -10.65 3.92 9.72
C PRO A 167 -10.30 5.39 10.08
N PRO A 168 -11.24 6.32 9.95
CA PRO A 168 -11.12 7.61 10.62
C PRO A 168 -10.95 7.40 12.12
N HIS A 169 -10.01 8.09 12.76
CA HIS A 169 -9.73 7.89 14.18
C HIS A 169 -9.27 9.18 14.87
N ASN A 170 -9.39 9.21 16.19
CA ASN A 170 -8.70 10.17 17.04
C ASN A 170 -7.40 9.54 17.51
N THR A 171 -6.27 10.18 17.30
CA THR A 171 -4.94 9.64 17.58
C THR A 171 -4.73 9.34 19.08
N GLN A 172 -5.27 10.17 19.99
CA GLN A 172 -5.21 9.92 21.43
C GLN A 172 -6.03 8.69 21.83
N ASP A 173 -7.28 8.62 21.36
CA ASP A 173 -8.16 7.48 21.63
C ASP A 173 -7.58 6.17 21.08
N LEU A 174 -7.01 6.22 19.88
CA LEU A 174 -6.33 5.08 19.27
C LEU A 174 -5.11 4.65 20.10
N ASN A 175 -4.29 5.59 20.57
CA ASN A 175 -3.16 5.31 21.44
C ASN A 175 -3.64 4.60 22.72
N ASP A 176 -4.63 5.15 23.40
CA ASP A 176 -5.14 4.61 24.67
C ASP A 176 -5.67 3.18 24.51
N LYS A 177 -6.31 2.88 23.38
CA LYS A 177 -6.85 1.55 23.06
C LYS A 177 -5.77 0.54 22.67
N THR A 178 -4.78 0.93 21.87
CA THR A 178 -3.74 0.01 21.37
C THR A 178 -2.65 -0.26 22.39
N THR A 179 -2.45 0.63 23.38
CA THR A 179 -1.40 0.51 24.40
C THR A 179 -1.93 0.14 25.79
N LYS A 180 -3.23 -0.15 25.93
CA LYS A 180 -3.90 -0.42 27.22
C LYS A 180 -3.27 -1.53 28.06
N ASP A 181 -2.61 -2.50 27.42
CA ASP A 181 -1.96 -3.64 28.09
C ASP A 181 -0.46 -3.39 28.35
N TYR A 182 0.07 -2.25 27.93
CA TYR A 182 1.47 -1.92 28.16
C TYR A 182 1.67 -1.37 29.56
N THR A 183 2.85 -1.59 30.14
CA THR A 183 3.12 -1.22 31.53
C THR A 183 3.09 0.30 31.71
N GLU A 184 3.57 1.04 30.74
CA GLU A 184 3.50 2.50 30.63
C GLU A 184 3.72 2.90 29.15
N THR A 185 3.04 3.96 28.73
CA THR A 185 3.46 4.72 27.53
C THR A 185 4.28 5.90 28.04
N LYS A 186 5.56 5.94 27.74
CA LYS A 186 6.35 7.13 28.05
C LYS A 186 6.20 8.14 26.92
N GLU A 187 5.35 9.06 27.16
CA GLU A 187 5.14 10.20 26.27
C GLU A 187 6.20 11.26 26.57
N TRP A 188 7.26 11.30 25.78
CA TRP A 188 8.16 12.46 25.76
C TRP A 188 7.47 13.66 25.09
N VAL A 189 6.45 13.38 24.32
CA VAL A 189 5.60 14.32 23.62
C VAL A 189 4.15 14.00 23.95
N PRO A 190 3.33 14.94 24.43
CA PRO A 190 1.90 14.70 24.60
C PRO A 190 1.26 14.25 23.28
N ILE A 191 0.60 13.10 23.30
CA ILE A 191 -0.05 12.53 22.09
C ILE A 191 -1.05 13.52 21.48
N SER A 192 -1.75 14.29 22.32
CA SER A 192 -2.69 15.34 21.88
C SER A 192 -2.06 16.44 21.03
N GLU A 193 -0.74 16.61 21.09
CA GLU A 193 0.01 17.59 20.29
C GLU A 193 0.50 17.04 18.95
N ILE A 194 0.46 15.70 18.77
CA ILE A 194 0.82 15.05 17.51
C ILE A 194 -0.27 15.31 16.48
N LYS A 195 0.15 15.71 15.29
CA LYS A 195 -0.74 15.95 14.14
C LYS A 195 -0.34 15.04 13.00
N ASP A 196 -1.24 14.13 12.64
CA ASP A 196 -1.13 13.36 11.42
C ASP A 196 -1.43 14.25 10.22
N THR A 197 -0.58 14.22 9.20
CA THR A 197 -0.71 15.06 7.99
C THR A 197 -1.64 14.47 6.95
N LYS A 198 -1.91 13.16 7.03
CA LYS A 198 -2.84 12.47 6.14
C LYS A 198 -4.30 12.78 6.51
N PRO A 199 -5.22 12.82 5.53
CA PRO A 199 -6.64 13.03 5.80
C PRO A 199 -7.21 11.99 6.77
N ASN A 200 -8.02 12.44 7.73
CA ASN A 200 -8.71 11.56 8.68
C ASN A 200 -9.97 10.95 8.04
N GLN A 201 -9.77 10.01 7.13
CA GLN A 201 -10.81 9.30 6.42
C GLN A 201 -10.41 7.82 6.23
N THR A 202 -11.36 6.99 5.82
CA THR A 202 -11.07 5.59 5.44
C THR A 202 -10.03 5.54 4.32
N ARG A 203 -8.99 4.73 4.49
CA ARG A 203 -7.90 4.57 3.52
C ARG A 203 -7.23 3.21 3.60
N LEU A 204 -6.57 2.84 2.51
CA LEU A 204 -5.66 1.70 2.47
C LEU A 204 -4.23 2.18 2.62
N VAL A 205 -3.44 1.49 3.41
CA VAL A 205 -2.00 1.77 3.54
C VAL A 205 -1.21 0.49 3.30
N LEU A 206 -0.50 0.44 2.18
CA LEU A 206 0.39 -0.66 1.85
C LEU A 206 1.65 -0.55 2.71
N VAL A 207 2.06 -1.66 3.32
CA VAL A 207 3.20 -1.71 4.25
C VAL A 207 3.97 -3.03 4.11
N HIS A 208 5.17 -3.05 4.68
CA HIS A 208 5.88 -4.29 4.96
C HIS A 208 5.52 -4.77 6.37
N LYS A 209 4.79 -5.86 6.50
CA LYS A 209 4.46 -6.48 7.78
C LYS A 209 5.30 -7.72 8.05
N ASN A 210 5.30 -8.67 7.11
CA ASN A 210 5.98 -9.94 7.29
C ASN A 210 7.52 -9.82 7.32
N LYS A 211 8.04 -8.78 6.68
CA LYS A 211 9.49 -8.45 6.65
C LYS A 211 9.86 -7.36 7.65
N ALA A 212 8.96 -7.03 8.57
CA ALA A 212 9.05 -5.87 9.46
C ALA A 212 10.04 -6.03 10.61
N GLN A 213 11.07 -6.85 10.47
CA GLN A 213 12.01 -7.07 11.57
C GLN A 213 13.20 -6.12 11.52
N ASN A 214 13.20 -5.08 12.38
CA ASN A 214 14.39 -4.32 12.77
C ASN A 214 15.27 -3.79 11.60
N LEU A 215 16.59 -3.73 11.84
CA LEU A 215 17.63 -3.26 10.92
C LEU A 215 17.79 -4.12 9.64
N GLU A 216 17.23 -5.30 9.59
CA GLU A 216 17.35 -6.23 8.46
C GLU A 216 16.44 -5.88 7.27
N ARG A 217 15.60 -4.85 7.42
CA ARG A 217 14.70 -4.43 6.36
C ARG A 217 15.42 -3.65 5.27
N PRO A 218 15.14 -3.93 3.99
CA PRO A 218 15.78 -3.25 2.87
C PRO A 218 15.57 -1.74 2.86
N ASP A 219 14.36 -1.28 3.19
CA ASP A 219 14.02 0.13 3.28
C ASP A 219 14.73 0.81 4.46
N LEU A 220 14.75 0.18 5.63
CA LEU A 220 15.44 0.72 6.80
C LEU A 220 16.95 0.79 6.57
N ALA A 221 17.56 -0.22 5.95
CA ALA A 221 18.98 -0.19 5.60
C ALA A 221 19.34 0.98 4.66
N LYS A 222 18.42 1.37 3.77
CA LYS A 222 18.58 2.52 2.87
C LYS A 222 18.32 3.86 3.55
N THR A 223 17.57 3.89 4.64
CA THR A 223 17.10 5.13 5.28
C THR A 223 17.82 5.45 6.58
N LYS A 224 18.54 4.51 7.20
CA LYS A 224 19.35 4.75 8.40
C LYS A 224 20.41 5.82 8.15
N ASN A 225 20.78 6.56 9.18
CA ASN A 225 21.71 7.69 9.11
C ASN A 225 21.23 8.83 8.20
N LYS A 226 19.94 8.87 7.86
CA LYS A 226 19.38 9.94 7.05
C LYS A 226 18.46 10.82 7.88
N SER A 227 18.63 12.12 7.73
CA SER A 227 17.72 13.14 8.22
C SER A 227 16.43 13.15 7.37
N ILE A 228 15.41 13.84 7.85
CA ILE A 228 14.20 14.08 7.04
C ILE A 228 14.54 14.86 5.76
N TYR A 229 15.47 15.80 5.82
CA TYR A 229 15.94 16.52 4.62
C TYR A 229 16.56 15.57 3.59
N ASP A 230 17.41 14.63 4.03
CA ASP A 230 18.02 13.63 3.13
C ASP A 230 16.97 12.71 2.52
N LEU A 231 15.98 12.30 3.30
CA LEU A 231 14.88 11.45 2.84
C LEU A 231 13.98 12.17 1.82
N CYS A 232 13.78 13.48 1.99
CA CYS A 232 13.05 14.34 1.05
C CYS A 232 13.91 14.82 -0.14
N ASN A 233 15.21 14.44 -0.20
CA ASN A 233 16.19 14.92 -1.17
C ASN A 233 16.33 16.46 -1.16
N ALA A 234 16.17 17.11 0.00
CA ALA A 234 16.32 18.55 0.18
C ALA A 234 17.81 18.89 0.39
N THR A 235 18.48 19.31 -0.68
CA THR A 235 19.92 19.57 -0.71
C THR A 235 20.29 21.05 -0.55
N THR A 236 19.41 21.94 -0.96
CA THR A 236 19.60 23.39 -0.86
C THR A 236 18.90 23.96 0.38
N ASP A 237 19.32 25.13 0.83
CA ASP A 237 18.69 25.81 1.96
C ASP A 237 17.21 26.11 1.69
N GLN A 238 16.87 26.54 0.47
CA GLN A 238 15.49 26.79 0.08
C GLN A 238 14.62 25.52 0.13
N GLU A 239 15.14 24.37 -0.29
CA GLU A 239 14.40 23.09 -0.20
C GLU A 239 14.18 22.68 1.25
N LYS A 240 15.17 22.90 2.14
CA LYS A 240 15.03 22.66 3.58
C LYS A 240 14.00 23.59 4.21
N GLU A 241 14.02 24.90 3.88
CA GLU A 241 13.03 25.85 4.31
C GLU A 241 11.62 25.43 3.87
N ASN A 242 11.45 24.89 2.66
CA ASN A 242 10.18 24.38 2.18
C ASN A 242 9.72 23.16 3.02
N ILE A 243 10.61 22.24 3.37
CA ILE A 243 10.29 21.11 4.26
C ILE A 243 9.89 21.62 5.65
N ASP A 244 10.62 22.58 6.22
CA ASP A 244 10.29 23.17 7.51
C ASP A 244 8.91 23.83 7.52
N GLU A 245 8.53 24.50 6.42
CA GLU A 245 7.20 25.11 6.30
C GLU A 245 6.09 24.04 6.21
N LEU A 246 6.33 22.94 5.48
CA LEU A 246 5.39 21.79 5.45
C LEU A 246 5.18 21.21 6.84
N ILE A 247 6.25 20.98 7.60
CA ILE A 247 6.20 20.47 8.97
C ILE A 247 5.41 21.43 9.86
N LYS A 248 5.77 22.71 9.84
CA LYS A 248 5.16 23.76 10.67
C LYS A 248 3.68 23.97 10.37
N THR A 249 3.28 23.81 9.11
CA THR A 249 1.89 23.96 8.66
C THR A 249 1.12 22.64 8.66
N ASN A 250 1.73 21.55 9.16
CA ASN A 250 1.16 20.22 9.22
C ASN A 250 0.69 19.72 7.84
N GLN A 251 1.53 19.91 6.83
CA GLN A 251 1.28 19.41 5.48
C GLN A 251 2.06 18.10 5.24
N PRO A 252 1.56 17.21 4.37
CA PRO A 252 2.27 15.98 4.02
C PRO A 252 3.66 16.25 3.49
N LEU A 253 4.65 15.50 4.00
CA LEU A 253 6.00 15.51 3.45
C LEU A 253 6.06 14.76 2.10
N PRO A 254 6.95 15.13 1.19
CA PRO A 254 7.09 14.49 -0.12
C PRO A 254 7.81 13.14 -0.05
N ILE A 255 7.58 12.38 1.01
CA ILE A 255 8.08 11.02 1.23
C ILE A 255 6.94 10.13 1.73
N ASP A 256 6.87 8.93 1.20
CA ASP A 256 5.92 7.92 1.68
C ASP A 256 6.40 7.35 3.02
N GLY A 257 5.56 7.48 4.06
CA GLY A 257 5.82 6.96 5.40
C GLY A 257 4.56 6.88 6.23
N LEU A 258 4.65 6.27 7.41
CA LEU A 258 3.52 6.09 8.31
C LEU A 258 3.18 7.38 9.07
N THR A 259 1.91 7.53 9.40
CA THR A 259 1.48 8.39 10.50
C THR A 259 1.67 7.65 11.84
N PHE A 260 1.57 8.38 12.95
CA PHE A 260 1.60 7.78 14.27
C PHE A 260 0.43 6.82 14.49
N GLY A 261 -0.78 7.19 14.07
CA GLY A 261 -1.94 6.29 14.16
C GLY A 261 -1.77 5.01 13.35
N GLU A 262 -1.22 5.09 12.13
CA GLU A 262 -0.92 3.91 11.30
C GLU A 262 0.14 3.01 11.94
N TYR A 263 1.16 3.60 12.57
CA TYR A 263 2.19 2.86 13.29
C TYR A 263 1.61 2.09 14.49
N LEU A 264 0.77 2.71 15.30
CA LEU A 264 0.11 2.06 16.44
C LEU A 264 -0.72 0.85 16.01
N ILE A 265 -1.50 0.97 14.94
CA ILE A 265 -2.30 -0.15 14.41
C ILE A 265 -1.38 -1.27 13.93
N LEU A 266 -0.34 -0.95 13.16
CA LEU A 266 0.60 -1.93 12.63
C LEU A 266 1.36 -2.65 13.74
N ASP A 267 1.89 -1.91 14.72
CA ASP A 267 2.61 -2.47 15.86
C ASP A 267 1.71 -3.40 16.69
N ARG A 268 0.48 -2.96 16.98
CA ARG A 268 -0.46 -3.77 17.78
C ARG A 268 -0.90 -5.04 17.05
N GLN A 269 -1.14 -4.99 15.75
CA GLN A 269 -1.43 -6.18 14.93
C GLN A 269 -0.23 -7.13 14.93
N TYR A 270 0.97 -6.61 14.72
CA TYR A 270 2.20 -7.40 14.72
C TYR A 270 2.44 -8.06 16.09
N PHE A 271 2.23 -7.32 17.17
CA PHE A 271 2.35 -7.86 18.55
C PHE A 271 1.36 -9.00 18.82
N LYS A 272 0.10 -8.83 18.43
CA LYS A 272 -0.91 -9.89 18.62
C LYS A 272 -0.58 -11.18 17.87
N GLU A 273 0.03 -11.08 16.72
CA GLU A 273 0.39 -12.24 15.91
C GLU A 273 1.70 -12.93 16.35
N THR A 274 2.67 -12.14 16.79
CA THR A 274 4.05 -12.62 17.00
C THR A 274 4.51 -12.59 18.46
N GLY A 275 3.82 -11.86 19.31
CA GLY A 275 4.25 -11.55 20.68
C GLY A 275 5.45 -10.59 20.73
N ARG A 276 5.77 -9.93 19.63
CA ARG A 276 6.90 -8.99 19.52
C ARG A 276 6.41 -7.65 18.98
N HIS A 277 7.13 -6.61 19.32
CA HIS A 277 6.86 -5.25 18.84
C HIS A 277 7.72 -4.86 17.64
N LEU A 278 7.23 -3.87 16.91
CA LEU A 278 8.05 -3.21 15.89
C LEU A 278 9.16 -2.39 16.56
N ASP A 279 10.27 -2.25 15.85
CA ASP A 279 11.36 -1.36 16.26
C ASP A 279 11.91 -1.57 17.69
N GLU A 280 11.97 -2.83 18.16
CA GLU A 280 12.57 -3.20 19.47
C GLU A 280 14.06 -2.83 19.60
N LYS A 281 14.77 -2.62 18.49
CA LYS A 281 16.20 -2.30 18.45
C LYS A 281 16.51 -1.04 17.65
N THR A 282 15.51 -0.42 17.11
CA THR A 282 15.60 0.74 16.22
C THR A 282 14.49 1.71 16.54
N TRP A 283 14.49 2.86 15.90
CA TRP A 283 13.36 3.77 15.93
C TRP A 283 12.97 4.18 14.50
N THR A 284 11.72 4.55 14.33
CA THR A 284 11.14 4.84 13.03
C THR A 284 10.67 6.29 12.97
N TRP A 285 11.09 7.02 11.92
CA TRP A 285 10.46 8.27 11.53
C TRP A 285 9.01 8.01 11.11
N LEU A 286 8.10 8.70 11.77
CA LEU A 286 6.71 8.78 11.39
C LEU A 286 6.54 10.05 10.54
N SER A 287 7.03 9.97 9.30
CA SER A 287 7.23 11.13 8.43
C SER A 287 5.94 11.86 8.05
N GLN A 288 4.80 11.23 8.31
CA GLN A 288 3.48 11.83 8.11
C GLN A 288 2.81 12.23 9.44
N SER A 289 3.63 12.45 10.49
CA SER A 289 3.19 12.99 11.77
C SER A 289 4.16 14.05 12.27
N THR A 290 3.62 15.18 12.72
CA THR A 290 4.41 16.33 13.16
C THR A 290 4.01 16.81 14.55
N LYS A 291 4.93 17.52 15.22
CA LYS A 291 4.68 18.29 16.42
C LYS A 291 5.39 19.64 16.32
N GLY A 292 4.64 20.70 16.15
CA GLY A 292 5.23 22.03 15.95
C GLY A 292 6.16 22.05 14.73
N SER A 293 7.46 22.27 14.95
CA SER A 293 8.49 22.27 13.90
C SER A 293 9.30 20.98 13.83
N SER A 294 8.83 19.88 14.43
CA SER A 294 9.53 18.60 14.53
C SER A 294 8.72 17.49 13.89
N VAL A 295 9.41 16.44 13.47
CA VAL A 295 8.82 15.20 12.96
C VAL A 295 8.80 14.17 14.09
N VAL A 296 7.71 13.43 14.20
CA VAL A 296 7.52 12.41 15.23
C VAL A 296 8.31 11.16 14.87
N TYR A 297 8.84 10.47 15.88
CA TYR A 297 9.37 9.13 15.76
C TYR A 297 8.85 8.23 16.88
N SER A 298 8.95 6.93 16.71
CA SER A 298 8.53 5.95 17.69
C SER A 298 9.41 4.71 17.67
N ASN A 299 9.49 4.01 18.81
CA ASN A 299 10.12 2.72 18.97
C ASN A 299 9.49 1.95 20.14
N TRP A 300 9.78 0.65 20.21
CA TRP A 300 9.48 -0.17 21.39
C TRP A 300 10.71 -0.24 22.31
N PHE A 301 10.53 0.11 23.57
CA PHE A 301 11.60 0.06 24.57
C PHE A 301 11.47 -1.22 25.41
N LEU A 302 12.33 -2.20 25.13
CA LEU A 302 12.26 -3.54 25.73
C LEU A 302 12.39 -3.54 27.25
N ASP A 303 13.28 -2.72 27.81
CA ASP A 303 13.58 -2.72 29.24
C ASP A 303 12.39 -2.27 30.09
N ASP A 304 11.55 -1.40 29.54
CA ASP A 304 10.40 -0.81 30.23
C ASP A 304 9.05 -1.34 29.69
N SER A 305 9.06 -2.21 28.68
CA SER A 305 7.86 -2.78 28.05
C SER A 305 6.86 -1.71 27.62
N ARG A 306 7.35 -0.70 26.88
CA ARG A 306 6.55 0.46 26.47
C ARG A 306 6.86 0.92 25.05
N VAL A 307 5.90 1.64 24.47
CA VAL A 307 6.14 2.46 23.27
C VAL A 307 6.71 3.81 23.70
N ASP A 308 7.86 4.18 23.18
CA ASP A 308 8.41 5.53 23.29
C ASP A 308 8.00 6.35 22.07
N VAL A 309 7.48 7.54 22.32
CA VAL A 309 7.08 8.51 21.30
C VAL A 309 7.74 9.85 21.60
N ASP A 310 8.44 10.38 20.63
CA ASP A 310 9.09 11.69 20.75
C ASP A 310 9.14 12.39 19.38
N SER A 311 9.69 13.58 19.34
CA SER A 311 9.83 14.36 18.11
C SER A 311 11.21 14.99 18.01
N LEU A 312 11.78 14.94 16.83
CA LEU A 312 13.12 15.46 16.57
C LEU A 312 13.11 16.48 15.44
N SER A 313 14.08 17.37 15.47
CA SER A 313 14.35 18.30 14.38
C SER A 313 14.57 17.53 13.06
N PRO A 314 14.08 18.01 11.91
CA PRO A 314 14.24 17.36 10.62
C PRO A 314 15.71 17.20 10.17
N VAL A 315 16.66 17.89 10.81
CA VAL A 315 18.11 17.74 10.56
C VAL A 315 18.71 16.52 11.27
N HIS A 316 18.02 15.95 12.25
CA HIS A 316 18.52 14.83 13.05
C HIS A 316 18.72 13.58 12.18
N SER A 317 19.83 12.88 12.41
CA SER A 317 20.13 11.59 11.80
C SER A 317 20.81 10.68 12.80
N ASP A 318 20.50 9.39 12.77
CA ASP A 318 21.01 8.41 13.72
C ASP A 318 21.19 7.05 13.03
N SER A 319 22.14 6.25 13.55
CA SER A 319 22.43 4.91 13.02
C SER A 319 21.35 3.87 13.33
N LEU A 320 20.52 4.11 14.34
CA LEU A 320 19.38 3.26 14.73
C LEU A 320 18.06 3.76 14.16
N GLY A 321 18.05 4.99 13.61
CA GLY A 321 16.86 5.61 13.02
C GLY A 321 16.69 5.27 11.54
N GLY A 322 15.45 5.16 11.13
CA GLY A 322 15.09 4.95 9.73
C GLY A 322 13.64 5.27 9.42
N LEU A 323 13.23 5.08 8.18
CA LEU A 323 11.86 5.27 7.71
C LEU A 323 11.21 3.90 7.46
N ARG A 324 9.96 3.74 7.88
CA ARG A 324 9.10 2.65 7.40
C ARG A 324 8.34 3.15 6.20
N SER A 325 8.74 2.65 5.02
CA SER A 325 8.04 2.99 3.78
C SER A 325 6.61 2.48 3.82
N SER A 326 5.70 3.28 3.31
CA SER A 326 4.28 2.92 3.13
C SER A 326 3.74 3.58 1.87
N ARG A 327 2.61 3.11 1.36
CA ARG A 327 1.91 3.75 0.26
C ARG A 327 0.44 3.93 0.60
N THR A 328 -0.02 5.16 0.69
CA THR A 328 -1.42 5.47 0.98
C THR A 328 -2.26 5.51 -0.29
N ILE A 329 -3.43 4.89 -0.24
CA ILE A 329 -4.48 4.88 -1.25
C ILE A 329 -5.71 5.56 -0.64
N LEU A 330 -6.17 6.64 -1.26
CA LEU A 330 -7.30 7.47 -0.84
C LEU A 330 -8.45 7.37 -1.85
#